data_15f944040d85f7b7347bc5185b1f2849
#
_entry.id   15f944040d85f7b7347bc5185b1f2849
#
_cell.length_a   1.000
_cell.length_b   1.000
_cell.length_c   1.000
_cell.angle_alpha   90.00
_cell.angle_beta   90.00
_cell.angle_gamma   90.00
#
_symmetry.space_group_name_H-M   'P 1'
#
loop_
_entity.id
_entity.type
_entity.pdbx_description
1 polymer ?
#
loop_
_entity_poly.entity_id
_entity_poly.type
_entity_poly.pdbx_seq_one_letter_code
_entity_poly.pdbx_strand_id
1 'polypeptide(L)'
;MGENEKKDDLFRFVEYSAEEAERTGYSDYSYWKSVFQNFLKKKSAVVMAIVFFALVIFSFIALHIGKYDYAALKTNSAMAFQSPNGEYWFGTDNLGRDYWCQVWYAAQTSIKLALIVALGECVLGVIIGCIWGYIRSLDRILTEVYNIINNVPVIIYMTLIALLVGQSFTIMCISLIGFGWLTMARNVRNLVMMYRDRAVSYTHLRAHE
;
A
#
# COMPACT_ATOMS: atom_id res chain seq x y z
N MET A 1 1.58 60.17 26.02
CA MET A 1 2.71 59.55 26.76
C MET A 1 2.51 58.05 26.95
N GLY A 2 1.70 57.38 26.18
CA GLY A 2 1.35 55.97 26.37
C GLY A 2 1.61 55.02 25.17
N GLU A 3 2.11 55.56 24.04
CA GLU A 3 2.28 54.76 22.81
C GLU A 3 3.75 54.29 22.57
N ASN A 4 4.71 54.97 23.17
CA ASN A 4 6.13 54.61 23.09
C ASN A 4 6.54 53.48 24.09
N GLU A 5 5.86 53.39 25.24
CA GLU A 5 6.15 52.36 26.25
C GLU A 5 5.72 50.93 25.75
N LYS A 6 4.70 50.83 24.90
CA LYS A 6 4.24 49.55 24.33
C LYS A 6 5.15 48.98 23.24
N LYS A 7 5.97 49.84 22.59
CA LYS A 7 6.91 49.38 21.54
C LYS A 7 8.22 48.83 22.11
N ASP A 8 8.65 49.30 23.26
CA ASP A 8 9.89 48.81 23.89
C ASP A 8 9.74 47.45 24.51
N ASP A 9 8.54 47.05 24.90
CA ASP A 9 8.28 45.72 25.47
C ASP A 9 8.27 44.59 24.39
N LEU A 10 8.04 44.96 23.13
CA LEU A 10 8.02 44.01 22.01
C LEU A 10 9.43 43.58 21.54
N PHE A 11 10.47 44.31 21.95
CA PHE A 11 11.85 44.05 21.56
C PHE A 11 12.77 43.80 22.78
N ARG A 12 12.22 43.24 23.85
CA ARG A 12 13.04 42.84 24.99
C ARG A 12 13.91 41.65 24.63
N PHE A 13 15.22 41.78 24.77
CA PHE A 13 16.13 40.64 24.64
C PHE A 13 15.76 39.59 25.69
N VAL A 14 15.29 38.46 25.21
CA VAL A 14 15.06 37.28 26.09
C VAL A 14 16.43 36.74 26.46
N GLU A 15 16.73 36.66 27.75
CA GLU A 15 17.95 35.98 28.19
C GLU A 15 17.99 34.55 27.63
N TYR A 16 19.06 34.24 26.93
CA TYR A 16 19.25 32.90 26.37
C TYR A 16 19.45 31.90 27.51
N SER A 17 18.46 31.06 27.77
CA SER A 17 18.62 29.91 28.63
C SER A 17 18.89 28.68 27.74
N ALA A 18 20.06 28.06 27.93
CA ALA A 18 20.43 26.85 27.20
C ALA A 18 19.43 25.71 27.40
N GLU A 19 18.78 25.64 28.56
CA GLU A 19 17.73 24.66 28.88
C GLU A 19 16.43 24.89 28.10
N GLU A 20 16.04 26.14 27.80
CA GLU A 20 14.86 26.44 26.99
C GLU A 20 15.13 26.24 25.50
N ALA A 21 16.34 26.49 25.02
CA ALA A 21 16.75 26.24 23.65
C ALA A 21 16.81 24.72 23.33
N GLU A 22 17.20 23.88 24.29
CA GLU A 22 17.11 22.43 24.14
C GLU A 22 15.67 21.92 24.18
N ARG A 23 14.77 22.53 24.95
CA ARG A 23 13.36 22.14 25.02
C ARG A 23 12.56 22.47 23.77
N THR A 24 12.89 23.52 23.06
CA THR A 24 12.20 23.91 21.82
C THR A 24 12.53 23.00 20.62
N GLY A 25 13.56 22.16 20.70
CA GLY A 25 13.96 21.22 19.65
C GLY A 25 13.20 19.89 19.63
N TYR A 26 12.62 19.49 20.74
CA TYR A 26 11.85 18.23 20.82
C TYR A 26 10.35 18.54 20.90
N SER A 27 9.68 18.51 19.76
CA SER A 27 8.23 18.46 19.79
C SER A 27 7.81 17.09 20.34
N ASP A 28 7.14 17.06 21.48
CA ASP A 28 6.46 15.87 22.04
C ASP A 28 5.32 15.33 21.14
N TYR A 29 5.34 15.69 19.87
CA TYR A 29 4.36 15.27 18.90
C TYR A 29 4.67 13.85 18.43
N SER A 30 4.00 12.89 19.03
CA SER A 30 3.96 11.55 18.43
C SER A 30 3.37 11.64 17.03
N TYR A 31 4.22 11.46 16.02
CA TYR A 31 3.85 11.49 14.60
C TYR A 31 2.58 10.66 14.32
N TRP A 32 2.56 9.43 14.81
CA TRP A 32 1.44 8.51 14.61
C TRP A 32 0.14 9.00 15.26
N LYS A 33 0.22 9.61 16.45
CA LYS A 33 -0.93 10.22 17.12
C LYS A 33 -1.52 11.37 16.31
N SER A 34 -0.65 12.23 15.76
CA SER A 34 -1.07 13.34 14.91
C SER A 34 -1.71 12.85 13.61
N VAL A 35 -1.11 11.86 12.94
CA VAL A 35 -1.65 11.25 11.71
C VAL A 35 -3.05 10.69 11.97
N PHE A 36 -3.21 9.90 13.06
CA PHE A 36 -4.48 9.30 13.41
C PHE A 36 -5.56 10.33 13.78
N GLN A 37 -5.19 11.34 14.56
CA GLN A 37 -6.11 12.45 14.90
C GLN A 37 -6.54 13.22 13.67
N ASN A 38 -5.63 13.53 12.75
CA ASN A 38 -5.95 14.22 11.51
C ASN A 38 -6.80 13.38 10.56
N PHE A 39 -6.60 12.06 10.54
CA PHE A 39 -7.47 11.13 9.83
C PHE A 39 -8.89 11.14 10.38
N LEU A 40 -9.04 11.03 11.72
CA LEU A 40 -10.35 11.04 12.37
C LEU A 40 -11.12 12.35 12.21
N LYS A 41 -10.42 13.48 12.05
CA LYS A 41 -11.07 14.78 11.77
C LYS A 41 -11.74 14.82 10.39
N LYS A 42 -11.29 14.02 9.45
CA LYS A 42 -11.88 13.94 8.09
C LYS A 42 -13.00 12.92 8.04
N LYS A 43 -14.24 13.35 8.28
CA LYS A 43 -15.44 12.48 8.32
C LYS A 43 -15.57 11.60 7.08
N SER A 44 -15.31 12.14 5.88
CA SER A 44 -15.36 11.37 4.63
C SER A 44 -14.33 10.23 4.60
N ALA A 45 -13.11 10.45 5.07
CA ALA A 45 -12.08 9.42 5.13
C ALA A 45 -12.45 8.29 6.11
N VAL A 46 -13.02 8.66 7.26
CA VAL A 46 -13.50 7.69 8.26
C VAL A 46 -14.63 6.84 7.69
N VAL A 47 -15.63 7.46 7.05
CA VAL A 47 -16.76 6.73 6.43
C VAL A 47 -16.23 5.76 5.35
N MET A 48 -15.35 6.22 4.47
CA MET A 48 -14.76 5.36 3.43
C MET A 48 -13.96 4.20 4.03
N ALA A 49 -13.20 4.44 5.08
CA ALA A 49 -12.46 3.38 5.78
C ALA A 49 -13.41 2.36 6.42
N ILE A 50 -14.49 2.82 7.06
CA ILE A 50 -15.51 1.91 7.64
C ILE A 50 -16.15 1.06 6.55
N VAL A 51 -16.56 1.66 5.43
CA VAL A 51 -17.16 0.92 4.30
C VAL A 51 -16.17 -0.10 3.74
N PHE A 52 -14.92 0.29 3.55
CA PHE A 52 -13.86 -0.60 3.06
C PHE A 52 -13.67 -1.81 3.98
N PHE A 53 -13.45 -1.58 5.28
CA PHE A 53 -13.25 -2.68 6.22
C PHE A 53 -14.50 -3.53 6.39
N ALA A 54 -15.69 -2.92 6.33
CA ALA A 54 -16.95 -3.67 6.37
C ALA A 54 -17.09 -4.61 5.18
N LEU A 55 -16.74 -4.15 3.96
CA LEU A 55 -16.75 -5.01 2.76
C LEU A 55 -15.72 -6.14 2.85
N VAL A 56 -14.51 -5.84 3.35
CA VAL A 56 -13.48 -6.86 3.55
C VAL A 56 -13.97 -7.93 4.54
N ILE A 57 -14.45 -7.52 5.70
CA ILE A 57 -14.98 -8.45 6.72
C ILE A 57 -16.17 -9.23 6.17
N PHE A 58 -17.09 -8.53 5.52
CA PHE A 58 -18.27 -9.15 4.94
C PHE A 58 -17.90 -10.21 3.89
N SER A 59 -16.86 -10.00 3.07
CA SER A 59 -16.43 -10.99 2.10
C SER A 59 -16.03 -12.33 2.73
N PHE A 60 -15.49 -12.31 3.96
CA PHE A 60 -15.15 -13.54 4.69
C PHE A 60 -16.35 -14.18 5.39
N ILE A 61 -17.35 -13.40 5.75
CA ILE A 61 -18.56 -13.88 6.44
C ILE A 61 -19.60 -14.35 5.42
N ALA A 62 -19.69 -13.71 4.27
CA ALA A 62 -20.74 -13.91 3.27
C ALA A 62 -20.91 -15.36 2.79
N LEU A 63 -19.83 -16.13 2.74
CA LEU A 63 -19.87 -17.55 2.39
C LEU A 63 -20.46 -18.43 3.49
N HIS A 64 -20.51 -17.94 4.73
CA HIS A 64 -21.13 -18.65 5.86
C HIS A 64 -22.59 -18.22 6.08
N ILE A 65 -23.05 -17.18 5.36
CA ILE A 65 -24.42 -16.70 5.41
C ILE A 65 -25.20 -17.39 4.29
N GLY A 66 -26.06 -18.33 4.62
CA GLY A 66 -26.90 -19.04 3.66
C GLY A 66 -26.65 -20.55 3.64
N LYS A 67 -27.32 -21.21 2.70
CA LYS A 67 -27.29 -22.68 2.54
C LYS A 67 -26.12 -23.19 1.69
N TYR A 68 -25.20 -22.32 1.31
CA TYR A 68 -24.26 -22.60 0.23
C TYR A 68 -22.94 -23.13 0.77
N ASP A 69 -22.67 -24.38 0.44
CA ASP A 69 -21.35 -24.98 0.58
C ASP A 69 -20.53 -24.62 -0.68
N TYR A 70 -19.43 -23.88 -0.50
CA TYR A 70 -18.51 -23.57 -1.59
C TYR A 70 -17.93 -24.85 -2.23
N ALA A 71 -17.71 -25.90 -1.44
CA ALA A 71 -17.28 -27.20 -1.93
C ALA A 71 -18.33 -27.84 -2.87
N ALA A 72 -19.58 -27.38 -2.81
CA ALA A 72 -20.67 -27.76 -3.67
C ALA A 72 -20.89 -26.85 -4.87
N LEU A 73 -19.86 -26.15 -5.39
CA LEU A 73 -19.90 -25.56 -6.74
C LEU A 73 -20.02 -26.66 -7.80
N LYS A 74 -20.93 -27.57 -7.55
CA LYS A 74 -21.29 -28.63 -8.49
C LYS A 74 -21.99 -27.97 -9.66
N THR A 75 -21.45 -28.19 -10.83
CA THR A 75 -22.12 -27.83 -12.08
C THR A 75 -23.42 -28.61 -12.19
N ASN A 76 -24.52 -27.89 -12.28
CA ASN A 76 -25.85 -28.45 -12.52
C ASN A 76 -26.49 -27.73 -13.69
N SER A 77 -26.28 -28.26 -14.90
CA SER A 77 -26.77 -27.66 -16.15
C SER A 77 -28.28 -27.43 -16.16
N ALA A 78 -29.04 -28.20 -15.36
CA ALA A 78 -30.49 -28.01 -15.22
C ALA A 78 -30.87 -26.70 -14.48
N MET A 79 -29.92 -26.15 -13.73
CA MET A 79 -30.10 -24.88 -12.97
C MET A 79 -29.40 -23.69 -13.65
N ALA A 80 -28.97 -23.85 -14.91
CA ALA A 80 -28.27 -22.77 -15.63
C ALA A 80 -29.20 -21.58 -15.88
N PHE A 81 -28.61 -20.37 -15.77
CA PHE A 81 -29.25 -19.09 -16.08
C PHE A 81 -30.55 -18.79 -15.30
N GLN A 82 -30.65 -19.26 -14.06
CA GLN A 82 -31.78 -18.87 -13.22
C GLN A 82 -31.66 -17.40 -12.81
N SER A 83 -32.78 -16.70 -12.91
CA SER A 83 -32.89 -15.34 -12.39
C SER A 83 -32.79 -15.34 -10.85
N PRO A 84 -32.42 -14.21 -10.25
CA PRO A 84 -32.43 -14.04 -8.79
C PRO A 84 -33.75 -14.47 -8.17
N ASN A 85 -33.66 -15.33 -7.14
CA ASN A 85 -34.84 -15.88 -6.43
C ASN A 85 -34.51 -16.11 -4.93
N GLY A 86 -35.44 -16.66 -4.17
CA GLY A 86 -35.25 -16.87 -2.74
C GLY A 86 -34.18 -17.89 -2.36
N GLU A 87 -33.78 -18.75 -3.29
CA GLU A 87 -32.70 -19.74 -3.11
C GLU A 87 -31.36 -19.22 -3.65
N TYR A 88 -31.36 -18.60 -4.85
CA TYR A 88 -30.18 -18.03 -5.50
C TYR A 88 -30.32 -16.51 -5.57
N TRP A 89 -29.78 -15.82 -4.58
CA TRP A 89 -29.94 -14.37 -4.44
C TRP A 89 -29.45 -13.56 -5.63
N PHE A 90 -28.36 -13.99 -6.27
CA PHE A 90 -27.81 -13.39 -7.48
C PHE A 90 -28.07 -14.22 -8.75
N GLY A 91 -28.95 -15.25 -8.64
CA GLY A 91 -29.18 -16.20 -9.72
C GLY A 91 -28.01 -17.16 -9.92
N THR A 92 -28.02 -17.86 -11.05
CA THR A 92 -27.00 -18.86 -11.40
C THR A 92 -26.31 -18.53 -12.71
N ASP A 93 -25.08 -19.04 -12.88
CA ASP A 93 -24.31 -18.90 -14.10
C ASP A 93 -24.70 -19.93 -15.19
N ASN A 94 -23.94 -19.96 -16.30
CA ASN A 94 -24.14 -20.90 -17.40
C ASN A 94 -23.88 -22.37 -17.03
N LEU A 95 -23.25 -22.62 -15.88
CA LEU A 95 -23.00 -23.96 -15.35
C LEU A 95 -23.93 -24.33 -14.18
N GLY A 96 -24.91 -23.46 -13.88
CA GLY A 96 -25.85 -23.62 -12.79
C GLY A 96 -25.23 -23.40 -11.40
N ARG A 97 -24.10 -22.67 -11.31
CA ARG A 97 -23.44 -22.35 -10.05
C ARG A 97 -23.99 -21.04 -9.49
N ASP A 98 -24.11 -20.97 -8.16
CA ASP A 98 -24.61 -19.79 -7.46
C ASP A 98 -23.65 -18.59 -7.62
N TYR A 99 -24.16 -17.48 -8.17
CA TYR A 99 -23.40 -16.25 -8.35
C TYR A 99 -23.02 -15.58 -7.03
N TRP A 100 -23.84 -15.68 -5.98
CA TRP A 100 -23.49 -15.13 -4.67
C TRP A 100 -22.21 -15.78 -4.13
N CYS A 101 -22.14 -17.09 -4.15
CA CYS A 101 -20.97 -17.84 -3.71
C CYS A 101 -19.73 -17.51 -4.56
N GLN A 102 -19.87 -17.42 -5.88
CA GLN A 102 -18.76 -17.10 -6.77
C GLN A 102 -18.19 -15.71 -6.50
N VAL A 103 -19.03 -14.68 -6.36
CA VAL A 103 -18.62 -13.30 -6.12
C VAL A 103 -17.83 -13.17 -4.82
N TRP A 104 -18.35 -13.73 -3.74
CA TRP A 104 -17.68 -13.60 -2.44
C TRP A 104 -16.44 -14.48 -2.29
N TYR A 105 -16.43 -15.64 -2.92
CA TYR A 105 -15.22 -16.45 -3.01
C TYR A 105 -14.12 -15.78 -3.84
N ALA A 106 -14.49 -15.21 -4.98
CA ALA A 106 -13.57 -14.44 -5.80
C ALA A 106 -13.04 -13.21 -5.04
N ALA A 107 -13.89 -12.50 -4.30
CA ALA A 107 -13.50 -11.38 -3.45
C ALA A 107 -12.47 -11.81 -2.39
N GLN A 108 -12.71 -12.90 -1.66
CA GLN A 108 -11.75 -13.44 -0.70
C GLN A 108 -10.41 -13.80 -1.34
N THR A 109 -10.45 -14.46 -2.48
CA THR A 109 -9.25 -14.89 -3.21
C THR A 109 -8.45 -13.68 -3.68
N SER A 110 -9.14 -12.64 -4.19
CA SER A 110 -8.53 -11.39 -4.63
C SER A 110 -7.90 -10.61 -3.46
N ILE A 111 -8.58 -10.55 -2.31
CA ILE A 111 -8.04 -9.89 -1.11
C ILE A 111 -6.81 -10.62 -0.59
N LYS A 112 -6.85 -11.96 -0.52
CA LYS A 112 -5.69 -12.77 -0.11
C LYS A 112 -4.50 -12.58 -1.06
N LEU A 113 -4.77 -12.62 -2.36
CA LEU A 113 -3.76 -12.38 -3.39
C LEU A 113 -3.13 -11.00 -3.24
N ALA A 114 -3.95 -9.95 -3.15
CA ALA A 114 -3.48 -8.58 -3.01
C ALA A 114 -2.62 -8.38 -1.76
N LEU A 115 -3.00 -8.97 -0.63
CA LEU A 115 -2.27 -8.84 0.63
C LEU A 115 -0.90 -9.55 0.57
N ILE A 116 -0.87 -10.78 0.04
CA ILE A 116 0.37 -11.55 -0.09
C ILE A 116 1.33 -10.85 -1.05
N VAL A 117 0.82 -10.40 -2.21
CA VAL A 117 1.62 -9.71 -3.22
C VAL A 117 2.14 -8.40 -2.70
N ALA A 118 1.29 -7.55 -2.10
CA ALA A 118 1.70 -6.26 -1.55
C ALA A 118 2.77 -6.39 -0.46
N LEU A 119 2.64 -7.38 0.44
CA LEU A 119 3.66 -7.65 1.46
C LEU A 119 4.98 -8.12 0.83
N GLY A 120 4.90 -9.03 -0.13
CA GLY A 120 6.08 -9.55 -0.84
C GLY A 120 6.82 -8.44 -1.61
N GLU A 121 6.09 -7.63 -2.38
CA GLU A 121 6.64 -6.48 -3.11
C GLU A 121 7.22 -5.43 -2.16
N CYS A 122 6.55 -5.16 -1.04
CA CYS A 122 7.04 -4.20 -0.04
C CYS A 122 8.37 -4.66 0.56
N VAL A 123 8.45 -5.92 1.03
CA VAL A 123 9.66 -6.45 1.64
C VAL A 123 10.83 -6.46 0.66
N LEU A 124 10.63 -7.03 -0.54
CA LEU A 124 11.69 -7.08 -1.56
C LEU A 124 12.04 -5.69 -2.07
N GLY A 125 11.04 -4.86 -2.32
CA GLY A 125 11.22 -3.50 -2.84
C GLY A 125 11.97 -2.61 -1.86
N VAL A 126 11.68 -2.68 -0.55
CA VAL A 126 12.39 -1.90 0.47
C VAL A 126 13.84 -2.37 0.58
N ILE A 127 14.09 -3.67 0.71
CA ILE A 127 15.45 -4.20 0.86
C ILE A 127 16.30 -3.84 -0.37
N ILE A 128 15.83 -4.18 -1.56
CA ILE A 128 16.58 -3.95 -2.79
C ILE A 128 16.67 -2.45 -3.09
N GLY A 129 15.62 -1.67 -2.85
CA GLY A 129 15.62 -0.22 -3.04
C GLY A 129 16.58 0.51 -2.14
N CYS A 130 16.74 0.09 -0.87
CA CYS A 130 17.75 0.63 0.05
C CYS A 130 19.17 0.33 -0.46
N ILE A 131 19.46 -0.91 -0.87
CA ILE A 131 20.74 -1.30 -1.43
C ILE A 131 21.03 -0.51 -2.71
N TRP A 132 20.08 -0.41 -3.61
CA TRP A 132 20.16 0.32 -4.86
C TRP A 132 20.45 1.80 -4.64
N GLY A 133 19.73 2.47 -3.72
CA GLY A 133 19.92 3.90 -3.43
C GLY A 133 21.22 4.20 -2.69
N TYR A 134 21.72 3.26 -1.88
CA TYR A 134 22.93 3.42 -1.09
C TYR A 134 24.21 3.22 -1.91
N ILE A 135 24.27 2.16 -2.74
CA ILE A 135 25.47 1.75 -3.48
C ILE A 135 25.47 2.37 -4.89
N ARG A 136 26.26 3.43 -5.08
CA ARG A 136 26.35 4.17 -6.36
C ARG A 136 26.73 3.31 -7.57
N SER A 137 27.57 2.30 -7.39
CA SER A 137 28.00 1.42 -8.48
C SER A 137 26.87 0.53 -8.99
N LEU A 138 25.92 0.15 -8.15
CA LEU A 138 24.75 -0.63 -8.52
C LEU A 138 23.67 0.19 -9.22
N ASP A 139 23.68 1.50 -9.00
CA ASP A 139 22.63 2.40 -9.50
C ASP A 139 22.47 2.33 -11.03
N ARG A 140 23.58 2.35 -11.76
CA ARG A 140 23.56 2.25 -13.22
C ARG A 140 22.98 0.91 -13.69
N ILE A 141 23.47 -0.19 -13.13
CA ILE A 141 23.06 -1.55 -13.54
C ILE A 141 21.59 -1.79 -13.25
N LEU A 142 21.16 -1.48 -12.02
CA LEU A 142 19.76 -1.71 -11.61
C LEU A 142 18.78 -0.77 -12.31
N THR A 143 19.22 0.45 -12.67
CA THR A 143 18.43 1.36 -13.51
C THR A 143 18.20 0.78 -14.91
N GLU A 144 19.22 0.20 -15.53
CA GLU A 144 19.07 -0.45 -16.83
C GLU A 144 18.18 -1.69 -16.75
N VAL A 145 18.36 -2.53 -15.75
CA VAL A 145 17.47 -3.69 -15.49
C VAL A 145 16.03 -3.24 -15.33
N TYR A 146 15.81 -2.19 -14.51
CA TYR A 146 14.48 -1.60 -14.33
C TYR A 146 13.88 -1.15 -15.68
N ASN A 147 14.64 -0.40 -16.47
CA ASN A 147 14.18 0.13 -17.75
C ASN A 147 13.82 -1.00 -18.73
N ILE A 148 14.64 -2.05 -18.81
CA ILE A 148 14.38 -3.21 -19.68
C ILE A 148 13.07 -3.89 -19.27
N ILE A 149 12.89 -4.20 -18.00
CA ILE A 149 11.71 -4.94 -17.51
C ILE A 149 10.46 -4.05 -17.60
N ASN A 150 10.56 -2.77 -17.25
CA ASN A 150 9.40 -1.87 -17.21
C ASN A 150 8.90 -1.47 -18.60
N ASN A 151 9.69 -1.66 -19.65
CA ASN A 151 9.27 -1.43 -21.03
C ASN A 151 8.32 -2.51 -21.56
N VAL A 152 8.27 -3.68 -20.91
CA VAL A 152 7.35 -4.74 -21.29
C VAL A 152 6.08 -4.65 -20.44
N PRO A 153 4.88 -4.54 -21.04
CA PRO A 153 3.62 -4.55 -20.29
C PRO A 153 3.50 -5.81 -19.42
N VAL A 154 3.15 -5.62 -18.13
CA VAL A 154 3.00 -6.70 -17.12
C VAL A 154 2.14 -7.85 -17.64
N ILE A 155 1.08 -7.54 -18.39
CA ILE A 155 0.13 -8.52 -18.90
C ILE A 155 0.78 -9.54 -19.85
N ILE A 156 1.83 -9.14 -20.58
CA ILE A 156 2.51 -10.02 -21.54
C ILE A 156 3.24 -11.14 -20.80
N TYR A 157 4.09 -10.83 -19.83
CA TYR A 157 4.80 -11.89 -19.10
C TYR A 157 3.88 -12.64 -18.14
N MET A 158 2.84 -12.03 -17.60
CA MET A 158 1.84 -12.76 -16.80
C MET A 158 1.12 -13.81 -17.66
N THR A 159 0.72 -13.45 -18.88
CA THR A 159 0.09 -14.37 -19.82
C THR A 159 1.07 -15.50 -20.24
N LEU A 160 2.32 -15.13 -20.51
CA LEU A 160 3.34 -16.11 -20.88
C LEU A 160 3.61 -17.13 -19.76
N ILE A 161 3.75 -16.66 -18.51
CA ILE A 161 3.92 -17.54 -17.35
C ILE A 161 2.69 -18.44 -17.17
N ALA A 162 1.49 -17.89 -17.31
CA ALA A 162 0.25 -18.65 -17.20
C ALA A 162 0.16 -19.78 -18.25
N LEU A 163 0.68 -19.53 -19.47
CA LEU A 163 0.71 -20.53 -20.54
C LEU A 163 1.79 -21.60 -20.34
N LEU A 164 2.98 -21.21 -19.86
CA LEU A 164 4.14 -22.12 -19.77
C LEU A 164 4.17 -22.90 -18.46
N VAL A 165 3.82 -22.27 -17.35
CA VAL A 165 3.92 -22.84 -16.00
C VAL A 165 2.57 -23.26 -15.46
N GLY A 166 1.49 -22.62 -15.93
CA GLY A 166 0.13 -22.88 -15.48
C GLY A 166 -0.48 -21.76 -14.66
N GLN A 167 -1.76 -21.95 -14.31
CA GLN A 167 -2.58 -20.96 -13.63
C GLN A 167 -2.95 -21.44 -12.22
N SER A 168 -2.02 -21.36 -11.27
CA SER A 168 -2.34 -21.61 -9.87
C SER A 168 -2.22 -20.32 -9.07
N PHE A 169 -2.90 -20.26 -7.92
CA PHE A 169 -2.81 -19.12 -6.99
C PHE A 169 -1.35 -18.82 -6.60
N THR A 170 -0.57 -19.85 -6.31
CA THR A 170 0.85 -19.71 -5.93
C THR A 170 1.70 -19.17 -7.09
N ILE A 171 1.51 -19.67 -8.30
CA ILE A 171 2.23 -19.20 -9.49
C ILE A 171 1.92 -17.73 -9.73
N MET A 172 0.65 -17.34 -9.55
CA MET A 172 0.21 -15.96 -9.72
C MET A 172 0.83 -15.02 -8.67
N CYS A 173 0.89 -15.44 -7.38
CA CYS A 173 1.59 -14.71 -6.33
C CYS A 173 3.08 -14.53 -6.65
N ILE A 174 3.79 -15.61 -6.98
CA ILE A 174 5.22 -15.57 -7.28
C ILE A 174 5.51 -14.68 -8.49
N SER A 175 4.69 -14.77 -9.53
CA SER A 175 4.86 -13.97 -10.74
C SER A 175 4.65 -12.48 -10.49
N LEU A 176 3.60 -12.12 -9.77
CA LEU A 176 3.31 -10.72 -9.43
C LEU A 176 4.40 -10.14 -8.54
N ILE A 177 4.80 -10.84 -7.48
CA ILE A 177 5.90 -10.42 -6.61
C ILE A 177 7.21 -10.32 -7.40
N GLY A 178 7.49 -11.28 -8.28
CA GLY A 178 8.72 -11.36 -9.06
C GLY A 178 8.96 -10.16 -9.98
N PHE A 179 7.90 -9.49 -10.43
CA PHE A 179 8.00 -8.30 -11.30
C PHE A 179 7.58 -7.00 -10.59
N GLY A 180 6.66 -7.06 -9.63
CA GLY A 180 6.08 -5.87 -9.00
C GLY A 180 7.02 -5.15 -8.03
N TRP A 181 7.95 -5.87 -7.38
CA TRP A 181 8.90 -5.27 -6.43
C TRP A 181 9.77 -4.15 -7.03
N LEU A 182 9.99 -4.18 -8.35
CA LEU A 182 10.83 -3.20 -9.07
C LEU A 182 10.36 -1.76 -8.91
N THR A 183 9.05 -1.53 -9.01
CA THR A 183 8.45 -0.20 -8.85
C THR A 183 8.64 0.31 -7.44
N MET A 184 8.41 -0.55 -6.43
CA MET A 184 8.61 -0.20 -5.03
C MET A 184 10.09 0.09 -4.74
N ALA A 185 10.99 -0.75 -5.25
CA ALA A 185 12.44 -0.56 -5.11
C ALA A 185 12.91 0.77 -5.69
N ARG A 186 12.40 1.18 -6.86
CA ARG A 186 12.73 2.48 -7.46
C ARG A 186 12.27 3.63 -6.60
N ASN A 187 11.07 3.55 -6.02
CA ASN A 187 10.57 4.60 -5.13
C ASN A 187 11.43 4.73 -3.87
N VAL A 188 11.77 3.61 -3.25
CA VAL A 188 12.66 3.57 -2.07
C VAL A 188 14.06 4.09 -2.42
N ARG A 189 14.64 3.66 -3.56
CA ARG A 189 15.91 4.20 -4.07
C ARG A 189 15.89 5.73 -4.14
N ASN A 190 14.84 6.31 -4.74
CA ASN A 190 14.73 7.76 -4.87
C ASN A 190 14.69 8.47 -3.52
N LEU A 191 13.99 7.90 -2.53
CA LEU A 191 13.97 8.40 -1.16
C LEU A 191 15.36 8.34 -0.52
N VAL A 192 16.05 7.20 -0.63
CA VAL A 192 17.42 7.03 -0.09
C VAL A 192 18.38 8.02 -0.68
N MET A 193 18.34 8.23 -2.00
CA MET A 193 19.19 9.23 -2.68
C MET A 193 18.89 10.65 -2.18
N MET A 194 17.63 11.02 -2.05
CA MET A 194 17.23 12.33 -1.56
C MET A 194 17.74 12.61 -0.14
N TYR A 195 17.69 11.63 0.76
CA TYR A 195 18.21 11.78 2.12
C TYR A 195 19.73 11.78 2.18
N ARG A 196 20.38 10.95 1.38
CA ARG A 196 21.84 10.91 1.28
C ARG A 196 22.41 12.25 0.83
N ASP A 197 21.81 12.86 -0.19
CA ASP A 197 22.31 14.12 -0.75
C ASP A 197 22.06 15.30 0.21
N ARG A 198 21.01 15.27 1.01
CA ARG A 198 20.78 16.23 2.11
C ARG A 198 21.84 16.12 3.20
N ALA A 199 22.15 14.91 3.64
CA ALA A 199 23.16 14.69 4.69
C ALA A 199 24.54 15.22 4.28
N VAL A 200 24.93 15.06 3.02
CA VAL A 200 26.20 15.61 2.49
C VAL A 200 26.19 17.13 2.50
N SER A 201 25.10 17.77 2.12
CA SER A 201 24.98 19.25 2.14
C SER A 201 25.14 19.84 3.54
N TYR A 202 24.55 19.22 4.57
CA TYR A 202 24.72 19.66 5.96
C TYR A 202 26.13 19.50 6.50
N THR A 203 26.85 18.45 6.12
CA THR A 203 28.25 18.25 6.53
C THR A 203 29.19 19.27 5.89
N HIS A 204 28.94 19.65 4.63
CA HIS A 204 29.72 20.70 3.97
C HIS A 204 29.48 22.09 4.58
N LEU A 205 28.26 22.45 4.93
CA LEU A 205 27.96 23.74 5.58
C LEU A 205 28.64 23.85 6.96
N ARG A 206 28.66 22.77 7.74
CA ARG A 206 29.27 22.74 9.08
C ARG A 206 30.82 22.73 9.05
N ALA A 207 31.41 22.32 7.95
CA ALA A 207 32.88 22.32 7.79
C ALA A 207 33.46 23.70 7.41
N HIS A 208 32.59 24.68 7.11
CA HIS A 208 32.99 26.05 6.74
C HIS A 208 32.65 27.09 7.83
N GLU A 209 32.10 26.68 8.98
CA GLU A 209 31.98 27.45 10.23
C GLU A 209 33.15 27.11 11.17
#